data_0e5e187edfad73b10728011ddad0936a
#
_entry.id   0e5e187edfad73b10728011ddad0936a
#
_cell.length_a   1.000
_cell.length_b   1.000
_cell.length_c   1.000
_cell.angle_alpha   90.00
_cell.angle_beta   90.00
_cell.angle_gamma   90.00
#
_symmetry.space_group_name_H-M   'P 1'
#
loop_
_entity.id
_entity.type
_entity.pdbx_description
1 polymer ?
#
loop_
_entity_poly.entity_id
_entity_poly.type
_entity_poly.pdbx_seq_one_letter_code
_entity_poly.pdbx_strand_id
1 'polypeptide(L)'
;MFLDSVGPYVQMVEVGDDLGGRDNLLISPEMYREFIKPAEIELYSLIHKKAPGAALFHHTDGAVFELIPDLIEAGMNVLNPVQTSAKGMDAFRLKNTYGNSIVFHGGVENIEGDVSAAEIASEVKQRIDTLSPGGGYVLTCCNHMIDVKPENIISLFQTAREYGQYNK
;
A
#
# COMPACT_ATOMS: atom_id res chain seq x y z
N MET A 1 3.13 7.18 -26.65
CA MET A 1 3.27 7.22 -25.18
C MET A 1 3.62 5.83 -24.68
N PHE A 2 4.40 5.68 -23.59
CA PHE A 2 4.86 4.35 -23.14
C PHE A 2 3.71 3.33 -22.98
N LEU A 3 2.62 3.72 -22.32
CA LEU A 3 1.46 2.84 -22.12
C LEU A 3 0.70 2.45 -23.42
N ASP A 4 0.92 3.14 -24.53
CA ASP A 4 0.34 2.69 -25.83
C ASP A 4 0.97 1.37 -26.28
N SER A 5 2.22 1.13 -25.91
CA SER A 5 2.96 -0.07 -26.31
C SER A 5 2.86 -1.20 -25.28
N VAL A 6 2.86 -0.89 -23.97
CA VAL A 6 2.96 -1.89 -22.90
C VAL A 6 1.66 -2.12 -22.13
N GLY A 7 0.70 -1.20 -22.23
CA GLY A 7 -0.54 -1.25 -21.45
C GLY A 7 -1.30 -2.59 -21.48
N PRO A 8 -1.41 -3.27 -22.65
CA PRO A 8 -2.05 -4.59 -22.70
C PRO A 8 -1.32 -5.72 -21.97
N TYR A 9 -0.06 -5.51 -21.59
CA TYR A 9 0.82 -6.54 -21.01
C TYR A 9 1.14 -6.31 -19.53
N VAL A 10 0.81 -5.15 -18.97
CA VAL A 10 1.10 -4.83 -17.57
C VAL A 10 -0.09 -5.18 -16.68
N GLN A 11 0.19 -5.68 -15.49
CA GLN A 11 -0.81 -6.03 -14.48
C GLN A 11 -1.00 -4.93 -13.44
N MET A 12 -0.02 -4.01 -13.33
CA MET A 12 -0.06 -2.91 -12.39
C MET A 12 0.67 -1.70 -12.96
N VAL A 13 0.16 -0.52 -12.71
CA VAL A 13 0.81 0.76 -13.00
C VAL A 13 0.98 1.50 -11.69
N GLU A 14 2.22 1.78 -11.33
CA GLU A 14 2.57 2.54 -10.14
C GLU A 14 2.60 4.03 -10.44
N VAL A 15 1.98 4.77 -9.55
CA VAL A 15 2.01 6.23 -9.46
C VAL A 15 2.17 6.63 -8.00
N GLY A 16 2.46 7.87 -7.72
CA GLY A 16 2.40 8.35 -6.36
C GLY A 16 3.24 9.58 -6.11
N ASP A 17 2.82 10.23 -5.04
CA ASP A 17 3.51 11.32 -4.35
C ASP A 17 3.18 11.18 -2.86
N ASP A 18 4.13 11.48 -1.99
CA ASP A 18 3.90 11.45 -0.56
C ASP A 18 2.97 12.58 -0.13
N LEU A 19 1.78 12.21 0.34
CA LEU A 19 0.75 13.13 0.81
C LEU A 19 0.70 13.22 2.33
N GLY A 20 1.34 12.28 3.04
CA GLY A 20 1.35 12.20 4.49
C GLY A 20 2.74 12.25 5.11
N GLY A 21 2.84 12.88 6.27
CA GLY A 21 3.92 12.69 7.21
C GLY A 21 3.50 11.69 8.30
N ARG A 22 4.33 11.52 9.34
CA ARG A 22 4.05 10.56 10.41
C ARG A 22 2.75 10.86 11.17
N ASP A 23 2.48 12.12 11.44
CA ASP A 23 1.39 12.55 12.33
C ASP A 23 0.25 13.26 11.63
N ASN A 24 0.48 13.81 10.44
CA ASN A 24 -0.49 14.63 9.72
C ASN A 24 -0.26 14.54 8.21
N LEU A 25 -1.25 14.97 7.44
CA LEU A 25 -1.09 15.25 6.02
C LEU A 25 -0.05 16.37 5.80
N LEU A 26 0.65 16.33 4.67
CA LEU A 26 1.58 17.37 4.24
C LEU A 26 0.84 18.61 3.67
N ILE A 27 -0.37 18.38 3.17
CA ILE A 27 -1.28 19.42 2.67
C ILE A 27 -2.67 19.19 3.25
N SER A 28 -3.51 20.22 3.31
CA SER A 28 -4.88 20.02 3.76
C SER A 28 -5.71 19.25 2.74
N PRO A 29 -6.77 18.52 3.16
CA PRO A 29 -7.68 17.84 2.23
C PRO A 29 -8.30 18.80 1.20
N GLU A 30 -8.56 20.05 1.58
CA GLU A 30 -9.09 21.08 0.68
C GLU A 30 -8.08 21.42 -0.42
N MET A 31 -6.80 21.63 -0.05
CA MET A 31 -5.73 21.90 -1.03
C MET A 31 -5.51 20.72 -1.95
N TYR A 32 -5.54 19.49 -1.43
CA TYR A 32 -5.45 18.29 -2.26
C TYR A 32 -6.59 18.26 -3.29
N ARG A 33 -7.83 18.46 -2.85
CA ARG A 33 -9.02 18.43 -3.72
C ARG A 33 -9.02 19.54 -4.77
N GLU A 34 -8.48 20.72 -4.42
CA GLU A 34 -8.43 21.86 -5.33
C GLU A 34 -7.30 21.74 -6.36
N PHE A 35 -6.10 21.35 -5.94
CA PHE A 35 -4.90 21.48 -6.76
C PHE A 35 -4.34 20.16 -7.31
N ILE A 36 -4.50 19.02 -6.60
CA ILE A 36 -3.88 17.74 -6.96
C ILE A 36 -4.88 16.77 -7.55
N LYS A 37 -5.98 16.52 -6.86
CA LYS A 37 -6.99 15.53 -7.25
C LYS A 37 -7.48 15.66 -8.70
N PRO A 38 -7.72 16.87 -9.29
CA PRO A 38 -8.15 16.97 -10.68
C PRO A 38 -7.11 16.41 -11.66
N ALA A 39 -5.83 16.65 -11.42
CA ALA A 39 -4.74 16.12 -12.26
C ALA A 39 -4.59 14.61 -12.09
N GLU A 40 -4.75 14.07 -10.88
CA GLU A 40 -4.75 12.62 -10.63
C GLU A 40 -5.92 11.94 -11.33
N ILE A 41 -7.13 12.49 -11.27
CA ILE A 41 -8.29 11.95 -11.99
C ILE A 41 -8.00 11.85 -13.50
N GLU A 42 -7.41 12.89 -14.09
CA GLU A 42 -7.04 12.88 -15.51
C GLU A 42 -5.99 11.79 -15.82
N LEU A 43 -4.92 11.73 -15.01
CA LEU A 43 -3.85 10.75 -15.15
C LEU A 43 -4.37 9.32 -14.96
N TYR A 44 -5.15 9.07 -13.92
CA TYR A 44 -5.65 7.72 -13.59
C TYR A 44 -6.67 7.24 -14.64
N SER A 45 -7.54 8.13 -15.12
CA SER A 45 -8.43 7.84 -16.22
C SER A 45 -7.67 7.47 -17.50
N LEU A 46 -6.55 8.15 -17.76
CA LEU A 46 -5.69 7.83 -18.89
C LEU A 46 -5.02 6.46 -18.73
N ILE A 47 -4.52 6.14 -17.50
CA ILE A 47 -3.93 4.84 -17.18
C ILE A 47 -4.95 3.73 -17.38
N HIS A 48 -6.14 3.83 -16.80
CA HIS A 48 -7.21 2.84 -16.96
C HIS A 48 -7.64 2.66 -18.43
N LYS A 49 -7.64 3.73 -19.21
CA LYS A 49 -7.93 3.66 -20.65
C LYS A 49 -6.84 2.93 -21.44
N LYS A 50 -5.56 3.13 -21.08
CA LYS A 50 -4.42 2.57 -21.82
C LYS A 50 -4.00 1.18 -21.34
N ALA A 51 -4.28 0.86 -20.08
CA ALA A 51 -3.99 -0.41 -19.43
C ALA A 51 -5.23 -0.94 -18.68
N PRO A 52 -6.31 -1.29 -19.39
CA PRO A 52 -7.63 -1.57 -18.77
C PRO A 52 -7.65 -2.81 -17.88
N GLY A 53 -6.64 -3.68 -17.98
CA GLY A 53 -6.48 -4.84 -17.11
C GLY A 53 -5.54 -4.62 -15.92
N ALA A 54 -4.89 -3.46 -15.83
CA ALA A 54 -3.93 -3.17 -14.78
C ALA A 54 -4.57 -2.52 -13.56
N ALA A 55 -4.12 -2.92 -12.36
CA ALA A 55 -4.42 -2.22 -11.14
C ALA A 55 -3.63 -0.91 -11.06
N LEU A 56 -4.26 0.16 -10.59
CA LEU A 56 -3.58 1.41 -10.29
C LEU A 56 -3.06 1.38 -8.85
N PHE A 57 -1.75 1.31 -8.74
CA PHE A 57 -1.00 1.28 -7.49
C PHE A 57 -0.57 2.69 -7.13
N HIS A 58 -1.06 3.21 -6.01
CA HIS A 58 -0.71 4.54 -5.52
C HIS A 58 0.23 4.42 -4.33
N HIS A 59 1.45 4.92 -4.51
CA HIS A 59 2.42 5.03 -3.43
C HIS A 59 2.25 6.39 -2.73
N THR A 60 2.03 6.35 -1.41
CA THR A 60 2.02 7.53 -0.54
C THR A 60 2.32 7.14 0.88
N ASP A 61 3.39 7.68 1.45
CA ASP A 61 3.75 7.45 2.83
C ASP A 61 2.85 8.21 3.82
N GLY A 62 2.83 7.75 5.06
CA GLY A 62 2.39 8.49 6.22
C GLY A 62 0.90 8.42 6.54
N ALA A 63 0.43 9.45 7.26
CA ALA A 63 -0.90 9.54 7.85
C ALA A 63 -1.94 10.01 6.83
N VAL A 64 -2.28 9.18 5.85
CA VAL A 64 -3.14 9.54 4.70
C VAL A 64 -4.59 9.08 4.82
N PHE A 65 -5.01 8.57 5.98
CA PHE A 65 -6.35 7.99 6.18
C PHE A 65 -7.49 8.89 5.67
N GLU A 66 -7.39 10.19 5.86
CA GLU A 66 -8.43 11.15 5.45
C GLU A 66 -8.53 11.34 3.93
N LEU A 67 -7.44 11.08 3.19
CA LEU A 67 -7.40 11.20 1.73
C LEU A 67 -7.73 9.90 0.99
N ILE A 68 -7.77 8.76 1.68
CA ILE A 68 -8.09 7.47 1.03
C ILE A 68 -9.41 7.52 0.24
N PRO A 69 -10.52 8.11 0.73
CA PRO A 69 -11.74 8.23 -0.06
C PRO A 69 -11.55 9.02 -1.35
N ASP A 70 -10.77 10.10 -1.30
CA ASP A 70 -10.48 10.93 -2.47
C ASP A 70 -9.61 10.20 -3.50
N LEU A 71 -8.62 9.41 -3.03
CA LEU A 71 -7.78 8.57 -3.89
C LEU A 71 -8.59 7.45 -4.55
N ILE A 72 -9.51 6.82 -3.83
CA ILE A 72 -10.44 5.82 -4.38
C ILE A 72 -11.31 6.46 -5.47
N GLU A 73 -11.88 7.63 -5.21
CA GLU A 73 -12.71 8.36 -6.18
C GLU A 73 -11.89 8.77 -7.42
N ALA A 74 -10.60 9.11 -7.24
CA ALA A 74 -9.70 9.39 -8.35
C ALA A 74 -9.39 8.15 -9.21
N GLY A 75 -9.54 6.94 -8.66
CA GLY A 75 -9.36 5.68 -9.39
C GLY A 75 -8.28 4.74 -8.86
N MET A 76 -7.75 4.98 -7.65
CA MET A 76 -6.78 4.10 -7.00
C MET A 76 -7.39 2.71 -6.71
N ASN A 77 -6.63 1.66 -7.00
CA ASN A 77 -7.00 0.28 -6.67
C ASN A 77 -6.14 -0.32 -5.53
N VAL A 78 -4.88 0.09 -5.44
CA VAL A 78 -3.91 -0.45 -4.47
C VAL A 78 -3.25 0.69 -3.72
N LEU A 79 -3.34 0.69 -2.39
CA LEU A 79 -2.66 1.63 -1.50
C LEU A 79 -1.33 1.04 -1.04
N ASN A 80 -0.24 1.77 -1.20
CA ASN A 80 1.12 1.43 -0.74
C ASN A 80 1.86 2.68 -0.22
N PRO A 81 2.71 2.51 0.79
CA PRO A 81 2.74 1.41 1.74
C PRO A 81 1.66 1.58 2.80
N VAL A 82 1.31 0.51 3.48
CA VAL A 82 0.43 0.63 4.65
C VAL A 82 1.30 0.85 5.89
N GLN A 83 1.66 2.11 6.16
CA GLN A 83 2.46 2.49 7.33
C GLN A 83 1.59 2.54 8.59
N THR A 84 1.50 1.42 9.30
CA THR A 84 0.61 1.28 10.46
C THR A 84 1.08 2.06 11.69
N SER A 85 2.34 2.49 11.72
CA SER A 85 2.90 3.40 12.75
C SER A 85 2.50 4.86 12.54
N ALA A 86 2.03 5.22 11.36
CA ALA A 86 1.54 6.57 11.10
C ALA A 86 0.17 6.79 11.76
N LYS A 87 -0.08 8.02 12.17
CA LYS A 87 -1.31 8.38 12.91
C LYS A 87 -2.57 8.08 12.11
N GLY A 88 -3.46 7.31 12.70
CA GLY A 88 -4.75 6.95 12.09
C GLY A 88 -4.70 5.79 11.09
N MET A 89 -3.51 5.25 10.79
CA MET A 89 -3.28 4.18 9.83
C MET A 89 -3.32 2.78 10.45
N ASP A 90 -4.07 2.59 11.54
CA ASP A 90 -4.26 1.28 12.15
C ASP A 90 -4.80 0.25 11.15
N ALA A 91 -4.14 -0.91 11.08
CA ALA A 91 -4.43 -1.94 10.07
C ALA A 91 -5.86 -2.48 10.15
N PHE A 92 -6.40 -2.67 11.38
CA PHE A 92 -7.77 -3.15 11.58
C PHE A 92 -8.79 -2.10 11.12
N ARG A 93 -8.54 -0.83 11.48
CA ARG A 93 -9.37 0.29 11.03
C ARG A 93 -9.38 0.41 9.51
N LEU A 94 -8.22 0.35 8.87
CA LEU A 94 -8.08 0.40 7.41
C LEU A 94 -8.85 -0.74 6.75
N LYS A 95 -8.66 -1.97 7.22
CA LYS A 95 -9.33 -3.15 6.67
C LYS A 95 -10.85 -3.06 6.79
N ASN A 96 -11.35 -2.68 7.95
CA ASN A 96 -12.80 -2.56 8.16
C ASN A 96 -13.44 -1.44 7.35
N THR A 97 -12.70 -0.34 7.12
CA THR A 97 -13.25 0.83 6.42
C THR A 97 -13.15 0.68 4.91
N TYR A 98 -12.01 0.20 4.40
CA TYR A 98 -11.71 0.24 2.96
C TYR A 98 -11.42 -1.11 2.33
N GLY A 99 -11.38 -2.20 3.11
CA GLY A 99 -10.98 -3.53 2.61
C GLY A 99 -11.87 -4.14 1.52
N ASN A 100 -13.08 -3.61 1.32
CA ASN A 100 -13.95 -3.98 0.21
C ASN A 100 -13.76 -3.09 -1.04
N SER A 101 -12.98 -2.02 -0.93
CA SER A 101 -12.83 -1.02 -2.00
C SER A 101 -11.45 -1.03 -2.63
N ILE A 102 -10.41 -1.36 -1.86
CA ILE A 102 -9.01 -1.33 -2.32
C ILE A 102 -8.22 -2.53 -1.81
N VAL A 103 -7.09 -2.77 -2.44
CA VAL A 103 -6.04 -3.68 -2.00
C VAL A 103 -5.03 -2.91 -1.15
N PHE A 104 -4.60 -3.51 -0.05
CA PHE A 104 -3.51 -3.02 0.78
C PHE A 104 -2.21 -3.72 0.39
N HIS A 105 -1.17 -2.94 0.14
CA HIS A 105 0.17 -3.44 -0.17
C HIS A 105 1.17 -2.88 0.82
N GLY A 106 1.91 -3.73 1.54
CA GLY A 106 2.86 -3.30 2.57
C GLY A 106 2.56 -3.85 3.96
N GLY A 107 2.59 -2.99 4.97
CA GLY A 107 2.15 -3.26 6.33
C GLY A 107 3.20 -3.75 7.30
N VAL A 108 4.34 -4.30 6.85
CA VAL A 108 5.44 -4.73 7.73
C VAL A 108 6.47 -3.60 7.81
N GLU A 109 6.73 -3.11 9.02
CA GLU A 109 7.60 -1.94 9.22
C GLU A 109 8.87 -2.27 10.02
N ASN A 110 8.80 -3.21 10.93
CA ASN A 110 9.84 -3.49 11.91
C ASN A 110 10.83 -4.55 11.42
N ILE A 111 11.64 -4.20 10.42
CA ILE A 111 12.63 -5.13 9.85
C ILE A 111 14.08 -4.66 9.99
N GLU A 112 14.29 -3.41 10.40
CA GLU A 112 15.61 -2.76 10.55
C GLU A 112 16.15 -2.83 11.99
N GLY A 113 17.45 -2.56 12.13
CA GLY A 113 18.11 -2.47 13.44
C GLY A 113 18.27 -3.82 14.13
N ASP A 114 18.09 -3.82 15.47
CA ASP A 114 18.30 -5.01 16.31
C ASP A 114 17.06 -5.89 16.48
N VAL A 115 16.08 -5.75 15.59
CA VAL A 115 14.90 -6.62 15.59
C VAL A 115 15.31 -8.06 15.26
N SER A 116 14.72 -9.01 15.97
CA SER A 116 14.98 -10.44 15.76
C SER A 116 14.07 -11.03 14.68
N ALA A 117 14.51 -12.12 14.06
CA ALA A 117 13.70 -12.88 13.10
C ALA A 117 12.34 -13.35 13.69
N ALA A 118 12.30 -13.63 15.01
CA ALA A 118 11.07 -14.03 15.70
C ALA A 118 10.07 -12.87 15.83
N GLU A 119 10.53 -11.65 16.09
CA GLU A 119 9.70 -10.45 16.14
C GLU A 119 9.13 -10.13 14.76
N ILE A 120 9.96 -10.24 13.73
CA ILE A 120 9.49 -10.09 12.34
C ILE A 120 8.43 -11.12 11.98
N ALA A 121 8.67 -12.40 12.31
CA ALA A 121 7.67 -13.45 12.06
C ALA A 121 6.36 -13.18 12.80
N SER A 122 6.43 -12.62 14.01
CA SER A 122 5.24 -12.23 14.78
C SER A 122 4.47 -11.09 14.09
N GLU A 123 5.18 -10.04 13.65
CA GLU A 123 4.54 -8.93 12.94
C GLU A 123 3.92 -9.38 11.61
N VAL A 124 4.62 -10.18 10.82
CA VAL A 124 4.11 -10.76 9.56
C VAL A 124 2.79 -11.49 9.79
N LYS A 125 2.72 -12.37 10.80
CA LYS A 125 1.48 -13.09 11.15
C LYS A 125 0.37 -12.15 11.55
N GLN A 126 0.66 -11.16 12.40
CA GLN A 126 -0.31 -10.16 12.82
C GLN A 126 -0.88 -9.37 11.61
N ARG A 127 -0.05 -8.98 10.65
CA ARG A 127 -0.50 -8.28 9.45
C ARG A 127 -1.36 -9.17 8.57
N ILE A 128 -0.97 -10.44 8.40
CA ILE A 128 -1.76 -11.41 7.65
C ILE A 128 -3.13 -11.59 8.31
N ASP A 129 -3.17 -11.86 9.61
CA ASP A 129 -4.42 -12.06 10.36
C ASP A 129 -5.36 -10.85 10.28
N THR A 130 -4.79 -9.63 10.21
CA THR A 130 -5.58 -8.39 10.20
C THR A 130 -6.01 -7.98 8.80
N LEU A 131 -5.12 -8.04 7.80
CA LEU A 131 -5.35 -7.45 6.47
C LEU A 131 -5.81 -8.47 5.43
N SER A 132 -5.53 -9.77 5.60
CA SER A 132 -5.87 -10.77 4.59
C SER A 132 -7.30 -11.32 4.62
N PRO A 133 -8.10 -11.29 5.72
CA PRO A 133 -9.46 -11.81 5.69
C PRO A 133 -10.28 -11.23 4.53
N GLY A 134 -10.89 -12.11 3.72
CA GLY A 134 -11.63 -11.72 2.53
C GLY A 134 -10.78 -11.34 1.32
N GLY A 135 -9.45 -11.47 1.38
CA GLY A 135 -8.53 -11.08 0.30
C GLY A 135 -8.14 -9.61 0.33
N GLY A 136 -7.55 -9.12 -0.77
CA GLY A 136 -7.18 -7.71 -0.92
C GLY A 136 -5.96 -7.29 -0.10
N TYR A 137 -5.00 -8.20 0.13
CA TYR A 137 -3.75 -7.88 0.81
C TYR A 137 -2.54 -8.48 0.09
N VAL A 138 -1.52 -7.67 -0.14
CA VAL A 138 -0.20 -8.05 -0.65
C VAL A 138 0.84 -7.66 0.40
N LEU A 139 1.40 -8.66 1.08
CA LEU A 139 2.36 -8.44 2.14
C LEU A 139 3.73 -8.06 1.59
N THR A 140 4.28 -6.97 2.08
CA THR A 140 5.67 -6.57 1.90
C THR A 140 6.11 -5.66 3.06
N CYS A 141 7.40 -5.33 3.12
CA CYS A 141 7.86 -4.27 4.03
C CYS A 141 7.52 -2.88 3.45
N CYS A 142 7.36 -1.92 4.36
CA CYS A 142 7.14 -0.51 4.01
C CYS A 142 8.46 0.23 3.75
N ASN A 143 9.57 -0.25 4.29
CA ASN A 143 10.86 0.42 4.28
C ASN A 143 11.76 -0.07 3.14
N HIS A 144 12.71 0.77 2.74
CA HIS A 144 13.81 0.33 1.89
C HIS A 144 14.70 -0.66 2.64
N MET A 145 15.05 -1.78 2.01
CA MET A 145 15.83 -2.84 2.64
C MET A 145 17.35 -2.61 2.55
N ILE A 146 17.84 -1.36 2.77
CA ILE A 146 19.26 -1.02 2.57
C ILE A 146 20.11 -1.52 3.74
N ASP A 147 19.67 -1.29 4.98
CA ASP A 147 20.38 -1.63 6.21
C ASP A 147 19.72 -2.78 6.98
N VAL A 148 19.00 -3.65 6.28
CA VAL A 148 18.31 -4.80 6.87
C VAL A 148 19.21 -6.01 6.88
N LYS A 149 19.29 -6.70 8.02
CA LYS A 149 20.02 -7.98 8.12
C LYS A 149 19.40 -9.01 7.15
N PRO A 150 20.20 -9.77 6.38
CA PRO A 150 19.67 -10.76 5.45
C PRO A 150 18.71 -11.77 6.09
N GLU A 151 18.99 -12.21 7.30
CA GLU A 151 18.14 -13.13 8.06
C GLU A 151 16.76 -12.55 8.38
N ASN A 152 16.65 -11.23 8.50
CA ASN A 152 15.39 -10.53 8.72
C ASN A 152 14.53 -10.56 7.45
N ILE A 153 15.15 -10.31 6.30
CA ILE A 153 14.49 -10.42 4.97
C ILE A 153 14.01 -11.86 4.75
N ILE A 154 14.88 -12.85 5.05
CA ILE A 154 14.54 -14.26 4.93
C ILE A 154 13.36 -14.60 5.83
N SER A 155 13.37 -14.17 7.09
CA SER A 155 12.28 -14.42 8.06
C SER A 155 10.95 -13.84 7.57
N LEU A 156 10.95 -12.62 7.03
CA LEU A 156 9.76 -11.98 6.46
C LEU A 156 9.15 -12.86 5.35
N PHE A 157 9.93 -13.20 4.32
CA PHE A 157 9.40 -13.93 3.18
C PHE A 157 9.08 -15.39 3.48
N GLN A 158 9.87 -16.07 4.33
CA GLN A 158 9.55 -17.43 4.75
C GLN A 158 8.26 -17.48 5.54
N THR A 159 8.11 -16.60 6.53
CA THR A 159 6.88 -16.54 7.34
C THR A 159 5.67 -16.20 6.47
N ALA A 160 5.80 -15.24 5.57
CA ALA A 160 4.72 -14.88 4.64
C ALA A 160 4.30 -16.07 3.77
N ARG A 161 5.27 -16.82 3.24
CA ARG A 161 5.01 -17.99 2.39
C ARG A 161 4.36 -19.15 3.15
N GLU A 162 4.77 -19.38 4.40
CA GLU A 162 4.28 -20.50 5.21
C GLU A 162 2.92 -20.21 5.82
N TYR A 163 2.72 -18.97 6.32
CA TYR A 163 1.53 -18.59 7.07
C TYR A 163 0.47 -17.91 6.20
N GLY A 164 0.85 -17.18 5.16
CA GLY A 164 -0.02 -16.32 4.36
C GLY A 164 -0.76 -17.04 3.22
N GLN A 165 -0.93 -18.35 3.28
CA GLN A 165 -1.67 -19.08 2.25
C GLN A 165 -3.16 -18.89 2.42
N TYR A 166 -3.82 -18.31 1.41
CA TYR A 166 -5.27 -18.32 1.35
C TYR A 166 -5.76 -19.77 1.17
N ASN A 167 -6.63 -20.20 2.06
CA ASN A 167 -7.32 -21.49 1.87
C ASN A 167 -8.15 -21.40 0.57
N LYS A 168 -7.84 -22.29 -0.36
CA LYS A 168 -8.58 -22.43 -1.64
C LYS A 168 -9.96 -22.98 -1.41
#